data_6afb09c5498302f2f56782435a80a0e5
#
_entry.id   6afb09c5498302f2f56782435a80a0e5
#
_cell.length_a   1.000
_cell.length_b   1.000
_cell.length_c   1.000
_cell.angle_alpha   90.00
_cell.angle_beta   90.00
_cell.angle_gamma   90.00
#
_symmetry.space_group_name_H-M   'P 1'
#
loop_
_entity.id
_entity.type
_entity.pdbx_description
1 polymer ?
#
loop_
_entity_poly.entity_id
_entity_poly.type
_entity_poly.pdbx_seq_one_letter_code
_entity_poly.pdbx_strand_id
1 'polypeptide(L)'
;MAVQHGMPGEWAKVRGTVRSLWPLGICLVCLGAFAAATVLGQRLEIFGALFAVSAIAVAFWWRRGLLRVESFFKGARGEEAMAGMLARLPDDWHVYHDFVAGKYHVDHVLVGPAGVFAVETKNWRDQVVLESGELIAGGHVPDHPPIAQATAEAKAVGAAFSRAGWTGEVFPVVCFASGTFKDGFAQSGKVLVANAEAFVKWLVEQPSVHAPGECARVIQLMETRDS
;
A
#
# COMPACT_ATOMS: atom_id res chain seq x y z
N MET A 1 -23.58 5.01 0.14
CA MET A 1 -22.19 4.69 -0.30
C MET A 1 -21.24 5.24 0.75
N ALA A 2 -20.23 4.49 1.10
CA ALA A 2 -19.24 4.90 2.11
C ALA A 2 -18.59 6.25 1.79
N VAL A 3 -18.28 7.01 2.84
CA VAL A 3 -17.53 8.27 2.72
C VAL A 3 -16.05 7.94 2.53
N GLN A 4 -15.47 8.44 1.42
CA GLN A 4 -14.07 8.17 1.05
C GLN A 4 -13.17 9.35 1.42
N HIS A 5 -12.02 9.09 2.01
CA HIS A 5 -11.01 10.07 2.40
C HIS A 5 -9.64 9.69 1.83
N GLY A 6 -8.92 10.65 1.24
CA GLY A 6 -7.65 10.42 0.57
C GLY A 6 -7.78 9.77 -0.81
N MET A 7 -6.65 9.43 -1.40
CA MET A 7 -6.57 8.81 -2.73
C MET A 7 -5.89 7.44 -2.63
N PRO A 8 -6.56 6.35 -3.08
CA PRO A 8 -5.99 5.01 -3.00
C PRO A 8 -4.73 4.89 -3.89
N GLY A 9 -3.68 4.31 -3.37
CA GLY A 9 -2.44 4.04 -4.10
C GLY A 9 -1.61 5.28 -4.42
N GLU A 10 -1.88 6.44 -3.83
CA GLU A 10 -1.15 7.67 -4.11
C GLU A 10 0.33 7.53 -3.74
N TRP A 11 0.62 7.02 -2.56
CA TRP A 11 1.98 6.82 -2.09
C TRP A 11 2.76 5.83 -2.97
N ALA A 12 2.13 4.72 -3.36
CA ALA A 12 2.74 3.74 -4.25
C ALA A 12 3.06 4.35 -5.62
N LYS A 13 2.14 5.16 -6.19
CA LYS A 13 2.36 5.88 -7.46
C LYS A 13 3.48 6.89 -7.37
N VAL A 14 3.50 7.74 -6.34
CA VAL A 14 4.56 8.73 -6.11
C VAL A 14 5.91 8.04 -5.98
N ARG A 15 6.00 7.01 -5.15
CA ARG A 15 7.24 6.25 -4.96
C ARG A 15 7.71 5.53 -6.23
N GLY A 16 6.78 4.95 -6.98
CA GLY A 16 7.04 4.35 -8.29
C GLY A 16 7.58 5.37 -9.28
N THR A 17 6.94 6.55 -9.37
CA THR A 17 7.33 7.64 -10.26
C THR A 17 8.72 8.19 -9.90
N VAL A 18 8.96 8.53 -8.64
CA VAL A 18 10.27 9.03 -8.18
C VAL A 18 11.38 8.01 -8.48
N ARG A 19 11.13 6.72 -8.22
CA ARG A 19 12.10 5.66 -8.54
C ARG A 19 12.32 5.45 -10.04
N SER A 20 11.36 5.78 -10.88
CA SER A 20 11.52 5.69 -12.34
C SER A 20 12.31 6.85 -12.92
N LEU A 21 12.24 8.02 -12.30
CA LEU A 21 12.83 9.27 -12.82
C LEU A 21 14.27 9.52 -12.37
N TRP A 22 14.70 9.02 -11.20
CA TRP A 22 16.03 9.34 -10.69
C TRP A 22 17.20 8.89 -11.60
N PRO A 23 17.13 7.75 -12.38
CA PRO A 23 18.18 7.42 -13.33
C PRO A 23 18.30 8.44 -14.47
N LEU A 24 17.18 9.02 -14.87
CA LEU A 24 17.16 10.12 -15.85
C LEU A 24 17.91 11.34 -15.31
N GLY A 25 17.71 11.68 -14.02
CA GLY A 25 18.45 12.76 -13.36
C GLY A 25 19.97 12.54 -13.40
N ILE A 26 20.44 11.31 -13.15
CA ILE A 26 21.87 10.99 -13.26
C ILE A 26 22.37 11.15 -14.71
N CYS A 27 21.61 10.63 -15.70
CA CYS A 27 21.97 10.81 -17.11
C CYS A 27 22.12 12.29 -17.47
N LEU A 28 21.20 13.14 -17.04
CA LEU A 28 21.26 14.59 -17.30
C LEU A 28 22.47 15.26 -16.64
N VAL A 29 22.82 14.87 -15.42
CA VAL A 29 24.03 15.37 -14.72
C VAL A 29 25.29 14.94 -15.46
N CYS A 30 25.41 13.67 -15.87
CA CYS A 30 26.54 13.16 -16.63
C CYS A 30 26.67 13.84 -17.99
N LEU A 31 25.54 14.06 -18.68
CA LEU A 31 25.53 14.76 -19.96
C LEU A 31 25.95 16.24 -19.81
N GLY A 32 25.46 16.91 -18.77
CA GLY A 32 25.86 18.29 -18.44
C GLY A 32 27.36 18.40 -18.12
N ALA A 33 27.90 17.47 -17.33
CA ALA A 33 29.33 17.42 -17.04
C ALA A 33 30.18 17.19 -18.29
N PHE A 34 29.75 16.30 -19.19
CA PHE A 34 30.41 16.06 -20.47
C PHE A 34 30.39 17.33 -21.35
N ALA A 35 29.24 18.00 -21.48
CA ALA A 35 29.10 19.24 -22.23
C ALA A 35 29.99 20.36 -21.67
N ALA A 36 30.04 20.53 -20.36
CA ALA A 36 30.91 21.48 -19.70
C ALA A 36 32.41 21.20 -19.96
N ALA A 37 32.82 19.91 -19.89
CA ALA A 37 34.19 19.50 -20.17
C ALA A 37 34.61 19.80 -21.63
N THR A 38 33.70 19.66 -22.61
CA THR A 38 33.96 20.00 -24.02
C THR A 38 34.20 21.50 -24.18
N VAL A 39 33.38 22.33 -23.52
CA VAL A 39 33.52 23.80 -23.58
C VAL A 39 34.81 24.28 -22.92
N LEU A 40 35.24 23.64 -21.83
CA LEU A 40 36.45 24.00 -21.09
C LEU A 40 37.73 23.41 -21.70
N GLY A 41 37.68 22.72 -22.86
CA GLY A 41 38.83 22.16 -23.54
C GLY A 41 39.56 21.07 -22.75
N GLN A 42 38.86 20.40 -21.86
CA GLN A 42 39.41 19.32 -21.04
C GLN A 42 39.62 18.02 -21.87
N ARG A 43 40.32 17.03 -21.30
CA ARG A 43 40.59 15.73 -21.97
C ARG A 43 39.29 14.95 -22.25
N LEU A 44 38.75 15.18 -23.45
CA LEU A 44 37.50 14.60 -23.93
C LEU A 44 37.45 13.07 -23.82
N GLU A 45 38.61 12.40 -24.00
CA GLU A 45 38.71 10.94 -23.90
C GLU A 45 38.31 10.41 -22.52
N ILE A 46 38.76 11.07 -21.44
CA ILE A 46 38.43 10.66 -20.07
C ILE A 46 36.95 10.90 -19.77
N PHE A 47 36.43 12.07 -20.14
CA PHE A 47 35.03 12.41 -19.91
C PHE A 47 34.09 11.57 -20.79
N GLY A 48 34.49 11.25 -22.01
CA GLY A 48 33.78 10.35 -22.93
C GLY A 48 33.69 8.92 -22.37
N ALA A 49 34.80 8.40 -21.83
CA ALA A 49 34.83 7.08 -21.19
C ALA A 49 33.95 7.04 -19.93
N LEU A 50 34.02 8.07 -19.07
CA LEU A 50 33.16 8.17 -17.88
C LEU A 50 31.67 8.26 -18.24
N PHE A 51 31.34 9.03 -19.29
CA PHE A 51 29.97 9.11 -19.77
C PHE A 51 29.47 7.76 -20.30
N ALA A 52 30.27 7.05 -21.09
CA ALA A 52 29.93 5.72 -21.63
C ALA A 52 29.70 4.69 -20.49
N VAL A 53 30.58 4.67 -19.50
CA VAL A 53 30.43 3.79 -18.31
C VAL A 53 29.18 4.15 -17.53
N SER A 54 28.91 5.43 -17.31
CA SER A 54 27.70 5.91 -16.62
C SER A 54 26.44 5.53 -17.39
N ALA A 55 26.41 5.69 -18.70
CA ALA A 55 25.29 5.32 -19.56
C ALA A 55 25.00 3.82 -19.53
N ILE A 56 26.04 2.97 -19.57
CA ILE A 56 25.90 1.51 -19.43
C ILE A 56 25.37 1.14 -18.05
N ALA A 57 25.90 1.73 -16.98
CA ALA A 57 25.46 1.49 -15.61
C ALA A 57 23.98 1.88 -15.43
N VAL A 58 23.58 3.04 -15.97
CA VAL A 58 22.18 3.52 -15.95
C VAL A 58 21.29 2.59 -16.76
N ALA A 59 21.69 2.14 -17.97
CA ALA A 59 20.91 1.22 -18.79
C ALA A 59 20.70 -0.13 -18.09
N PHE A 60 21.73 -0.66 -17.46
CA PHE A 60 21.66 -1.89 -16.66
C PHE A 60 20.72 -1.76 -15.45
N TRP A 61 20.85 -0.63 -14.75
CA TRP A 61 20.00 -0.31 -13.61
C TRP A 61 18.54 -0.07 -14.01
N TRP A 62 18.33 0.58 -15.16
CA TRP A 62 17.01 0.81 -15.74
C TRP A 62 16.28 -0.50 -16.06
N ARG A 63 16.96 -1.46 -16.71
CA ARG A 63 16.35 -2.77 -16.96
C ARG A 63 15.90 -3.48 -15.69
N ARG A 64 16.68 -3.39 -14.61
CA ARG A 64 16.31 -3.97 -13.31
C ARG A 64 15.28 -3.14 -12.55
N GLY A 65 15.30 -1.84 -12.73
CA GLY A 65 14.39 -0.89 -12.09
C GLY A 65 12.97 -0.95 -12.64
N LEU A 66 12.80 -1.16 -13.96
CA LEU A 66 11.49 -1.25 -14.61
C LEU A 66 10.59 -2.32 -14.00
N LEU A 67 11.14 -3.50 -13.68
CA LEU A 67 10.39 -4.57 -13.03
C LEU A 67 9.85 -4.16 -11.63
N ARG A 68 10.63 -3.36 -10.90
CA ARG A 68 10.20 -2.84 -9.59
C ARG A 68 9.18 -1.72 -9.72
N VAL A 69 9.33 -0.85 -10.72
CA VAL A 69 8.35 0.20 -11.02
C VAL A 69 7.00 -0.42 -11.38
N GLU A 70 6.99 -1.45 -12.22
CA GLU A 70 5.77 -2.18 -12.57
C GLU A 70 5.07 -2.77 -11.33
N SER A 71 5.84 -3.27 -10.34
CA SER A 71 5.26 -3.79 -9.10
C SER A 71 4.55 -2.72 -8.27
N PHE A 72 5.07 -1.47 -8.22
CA PHE A 72 4.40 -0.36 -7.54
C PHE A 72 3.08 0.01 -8.22
N PHE A 73 3.07 0.14 -9.56
CA PHE A 73 1.83 0.43 -10.28
C PHE A 73 0.82 -0.72 -10.22
N LYS A 74 1.30 -1.97 -10.14
CA LYS A 74 0.43 -3.13 -9.92
C LYS A 74 -0.19 -3.08 -8.52
N GLY A 75 0.58 -2.71 -7.50
CA GLY A 75 0.08 -2.47 -6.12
C GLY A 75 -1.00 -1.40 -6.14
N ALA A 76 -0.70 -0.20 -6.64
CA ALA A 76 -1.64 0.91 -6.71
C ALA A 76 -2.96 0.55 -7.41
N ARG A 77 -2.92 -0.22 -8.51
CA ARG A 77 -4.15 -0.72 -9.17
C ARG A 77 -4.94 -1.68 -8.29
N GLY A 78 -4.27 -2.47 -7.43
CA GLY A 78 -4.93 -3.31 -6.45
C GLY A 78 -5.67 -2.50 -5.39
N GLU A 79 -5.01 -1.47 -4.86
CA GLU A 79 -5.59 -0.55 -3.89
C GLU A 79 -6.77 0.24 -4.48
N GLU A 80 -6.68 0.71 -5.75
CA GLU A 80 -7.79 1.35 -6.47
C GLU A 80 -8.98 0.39 -6.67
N ALA A 81 -8.72 -0.86 -7.04
CA ALA A 81 -9.76 -1.86 -7.19
C ALA A 81 -10.44 -2.16 -5.84
N MET A 82 -9.66 -2.27 -4.77
CA MET A 82 -10.18 -2.45 -3.41
C MET A 82 -11.02 -1.24 -2.98
N ALA A 83 -10.53 -0.01 -3.20
CA ALA A 83 -11.28 1.21 -2.91
C ALA A 83 -12.63 1.27 -3.63
N GLY A 84 -12.68 0.84 -4.90
CA GLY A 84 -13.92 0.72 -5.66
C GLY A 84 -14.91 -0.27 -5.07
N MET A 85 -14.42 -1.34 -4.43
CA MET A 85 -15.27 -2.30 -3.70
C MET A 85 -15.73 -1.71 -2.36
N LEU A 86 -14.84 -1.08 -1.60
CA LEU A 86 -15.15 -0.44 -0.31
C LEU A 86 -16.14 0.72 -0.46
N ALA A 87 -16.13 1.42 -1.59
CA ALA A 87 -17.11 2.47 -1.89
C ALA A 87 -18.57 1.98 -1.93
N ARG A 88 -18.79 0.66 -2.09
CA ARG A 88 -20.14 0.05 -2.07
C ARG A 88 -20.72 -0.14 -0.67
N LEU A 89 -19.90 0.01 0.38
CA LEU A 89 -20.38 -0.04 1.76
C LEU A 89 -21.44 1.05 1.99
N PRO A 90 -22.35 0.89 2.96
CA PRO A 90 -23.32 1.89 3.38
C PRO A 90 -22.67 3.24 3.77
N ASP A 91 -23.45 4.29 3.89
CA ASP A 91 -23.00 5.65 4.16
C ASP A 91 -22.56 5.90 5.62
N ASP A 92 -22.83 4.97 6.50
CA ASP A 92 -22.31 4.94 7.88
C ASP A 92 -20.87 4.37 8.00
N TRP A 93 -20.23 4.05 6.85
CA TRP A 93 -18.83 3.67 6.76
C TRP A 93 -17.97 4.81 6.24
N HIS A 94 -16.82 5.02 6.91
CA HIS A 94 -15.76 5.93 6.47
C HIS A 94 -14.53 5.11 6.09
N VAL A 95 -13.97 5.37 4.92
CA VAL A 95 -12.81 4.69 4.38
C VAL A 95 -11.69 5.71 4.17
N TYR A 96 -10.59 5.53 4.86
CA TYR A 96 -9.39 6.36 4.75
C TYR A 96 -8.33 5.60 3.97
N HIS A 97 -7.89 6.18 2.86
CA HIS A 97 -6.88 5.61 1.99
C HIS A 97 -5.50 6.15 2.31
N ASP A 98 -4.45 5.33 2.10
CA ASP A 98 -3.04 5.72 2.32
C ASP A 98 -2.77 6.29 3.73
N PHE A 99 -3.36 5.67 4.75
CA PHE A 99 -3.28 6.18 6.11
C PHE A 99 -1.90 6.00 6.74
N VAL A 100 -1.29 7.10 7.22
CA VAL A 100 0.03 7.07 7.85
C VAL A 100 -0.08 6.85 9.36
N ALA A 101 0.34 5.70 9.86
CA ALA A 101 0.42 5.36 11.29
C ALA A 101 1.89 5.26 11.75
N GLY A 102 2.50 6.37 12.12
CA GLY A 102 3.92 6.43 12.47
C GLY A 102 4.82 6.12 11.28
N LYS A 103 5.51 4.98 11.29
CA LYS A 103 6.35 4.54 10.17
C LYS A 103 5.62 3.64 9.16
N TYR A 104 4.37 3.27 9.44
CA TYR A 104 3.57 2.39 8.60
C TYR A 104 2.66 3.21 7.69
N HIS A 105 2.55 2.77 6.45
CA HIS A 105 1.50 3.14 5.53
C HIS A 105 0.49 2.00 5.50
N VAL A 106 -0.77 2.30 5.79
CA VAL A 106 -1.87 1.35 5.78
C VAL A 106 -2.73 1.66 4.57
N ASP A 107 -2.93 0.70 3.69
CA ASP A 107 -3.62 0.93 2.41
C ASP A 107 -5.02 1.49 2.64
N HIS A 108 -5.78 0.89 3.58
CA HIS A 108 -7.10 1.42 3.96
C HIS A 108 -7.35 1.24 5.45
N VAL A 109 -7.92 2.28 6.08
CA VAL A 109 -8.51 2.18 7.42
C VAL A 109 -10.01 2.42 7.30
N LEU A 110 -10.80 1.44 7.77
CA LEU A 110 -12.25 1.51 7.76
C LEU A 110 -12.76 1.79 9.16
N VAL A 111 -13.70 2.72 9.26
CA VAL A 111 -14.43 3.01 10.50
C VAL A 111 -15.92 2.91 10.20
N GLY A 112 -16.61 2.04 10.92
CA GLY A 112 -18.02 1.84 10.71
C GLY A 112 -18.70 1.06 11.84
N PRO A 113 -20.00 0.72 11.67
CA PRO A 113 -20.80 0.08 12.72
C PRO A 113 -20.19 -1.22 13.25
N ALA A 114 -19.59 -2.02 12.37
CA ALA A 114 -19.01 -3.31 12.75
C ALA A 114 -17.60 -3.21 13.35
N GLY A 115 -17.01 -2.02 13.43
CA GLY A 115 -15.69 -1.85 14.04
C GLY A 115 -14.74 -0.96 13.25
N VAL A 116 -13.46 -1.03 13.65
CA VAL A 116 -12.34 -0.37 12.97
C VAL A 116 -11.41 -1.44 12.40
N PHE A 117 -11.10 -1.33 11.11
CA PHE A 117 -10.30 -2.31 10.38
C PHE A 117 -9.10 -1.64 9.72
N ALA A 118 -7.91 -2.23 9.86
CA ALA A 118 -6.74 -1.88 9.08
C ALA A 118 -6.55 -2.93 7.99
N VAL A 119 -6.66 -2.52 6.74
CA VAL A 119 -6.70 -3.42 5.58
C VAL A 119 -5.44 -3.24 4.75
N GLU A 120 -4.66 -4.30 4.67
CA GLU A 120 -3.55 -4.47 3.75
C GLU A 120 -4.04 -5.14 2.47
N THR A 121 -3.84 -4.50 1.34
CA THR A 121 -4.30 -4.96 0.02
C THR A 121 -3.21 -5.69 -0.74
N LYS A 122 -3.50 -6.88 -1.22
CA LYS A 122 -2.62 -7.65 -2.10
C LYS A 122 -3.24 -7.83 -3.48
N ASN A 123 -2.45 -7.53 -4.52
CA ASN A 123 -2.83 -7.73 -5.92
C ASN A 123 -1.90 -8.76 -6.57
N TRP A 124 -1.96 -10.00 -6.10
CA TRP A 124 -1.14 -11.10 -6.60
C TRP A 124 -1.84 -11.83 -7.76
N ARG A 125 -1.05 -12.45 -8.64
CA ARG A 125 -1.58 -13.24 -9.77
C ARG A 125 -1.70 -14.72 -9.44
N ASP A 126 -0.80 -15.20 -8.57
CA ASP A 126 -0.78 -16.60 -8.19
C ASP A 126 -1.90 -16.91 -7.21
N GLN A 127 -2.38 -18.15 -7.27
CA GLN A 127 -3.35 -18.62 -6.30
C GLN A 127 -2.72 -18.64 -4.90
N VAL A 128 -3.49 -18.17 -3.92
CA VAL A 128 -3.08 -18.06 -2.53
C VAL A 128 -3.88 -19.05 -1.69
N VAL A 129 -3.20 -19.73 -0.79
CA VAL A 129 -3.80 -20.64 0.21
C VAL A 129 -3.32 -20.24 1.60
N LEU A 130 -4.14 -20.53 2.60
CA LEU A 130 -3.78 -20.36 4.01
C LEU A 130 -3.41 -21.75 4.56
N GLU A 131 -2.14 -21.95 4.91
CA GLU A 131 -1.65 -23.21 5.48
C GLU A 131 -0.84 -22.94 6.75
N SER A 132 -1.16 -23.64 7.82
CA SER A 132 -0.47 -23.52 9.12
C SER A 132 -0.38 -22.08 9.67
N GLY A 133 -1.36 -21.24 9.31
CA GLY A 133 -1.41 -19.83 9.75
C GLY A 133 -0.60 -18.88 8.86
N GLU A 134 0.00 -19.34 7.76
CA GLU A 134 0.75 -18.54 6.80
C GLU A 134 0.10 -18.54 5.43
N LEU A 135 0.28 -17.45 4.69
CA LEU A 135 -0.21 -17.32 3.31
C LEU A 135 0.88 -17.79 2.34
N ILE A 136 0.52 -18.77 1.52
CA ILE A 136 1.40 -19.34 0.49
C ILE A 136 0.87 -18.91 -0.88
N ALA A 137 1.73 -18.28 -1.67
CA ALA A 137 1.44 -17.85 -3.03
C ALA A 137 2.36 -18.57 -4.02
N GLY A 138 1.78 -19.24 -5.02
CA GLY A 138 2.56 -20.00 -6.01
C GLY A 138 3.48 -21.06 -5.38
N GLY A 139 3.09 -21.63 -4.24
CA GLY A 139 3.87 -22.65 -3.50
C GLY A 139 5.00 -22.11 -2.62
N HIS A 140 5.10 -20.78 -2.42
CA HIS A 140 6.14 -20.16 -1.60
C HIS A 140 5.54 -19.21 -0.55
N VAL A 141 6.18 -19.17 0.63
CA VAL A 141 5.90 -18.13 1.62
C VAL A 141 6.54 -16.83 1.13
N PRO A 142 5.81 -15.71 1.06
CA PRO A 142 6.36 -14.44 0.62
C PRO A 142 7.44 -13.92 1.56
N ASP A 143 8.48 -13.23 1.02
CA ASP A 143 9.55 -12.60 1.81
C ASP A 143 9.03 -11.62 2.86
N HIS A 144 7.88 -10.99 2.58
CA HIS A 144 7.16 -10.11 3.49
C HIS A 144 5.79 -10.74 3.82
N PRO A 145 5.67 -11.51 4.93
CA PRO A 145 4.44 -12.20 5.28
C PRO A 145 3.29 -11.22 5.54
N PRO A 146 2.19 -11.27 4.75
CA PRO A 146 1.11 -10.29 4.84
C PRO A 146 0.38 -10.29 6.19
N ILE A 147 0.28 -11.46 6.83
CA ILE A 147 -0.37 -11.60 8.15
C ILE A 147 0.40 -10.81 9.22
N ALA A 148 1.73 -10.92 9.22
CA ALA A 148 2.58 -10.16 10.14
C ALA A 148 2.53 -8.66 9.83
N GLN A 149 2.49 -8.28 8.55
CA GLN A 149 2.36 -6.90 8.10
C GLN A 149 1.05 -6.29 8.59
N ALA A 150 -0.10 -6.89 8.27
CA ALA A 150 -1.42 -6.41 8.68
C ALA A 150 -1.55 -6.31 10.20
N THR A 151 -0.99 -7.27 10.95
CA THR A 151 -0.96 -7.23 12.42
C THR A 151 -0.19 -6.01 12.94
N ALA A 152 0.98 -5.71 12.34
CA ALA A 152 1.79 -4.57 12.75
C ALA A 152 1.12 -3.23 12.42
N GLU A 153 0.46 -3.14 11.27
CA GLU A 153 -0.31 -1.98 10.81
C GLU A 153 -1.52 -1.71 11.70
N ALA A 154 -2.34 -2.71 11.98
CA ALA A 154 -3.47 -2.57 12.89
C ALA A 154 -3.05 -2.11 14.28
N LYS A 155 -1.94 -2.67 14.80
CA LYS A 155 -1.35 -2.22 16.07
C LYS A 155 -0.89 -0.76 16.01
N ALA A 156 -0.32 -0.32 14.89
CA ALA A 156 0.13 1.06 14.71
C ALA A 156 -1.06 2.04 14.64
N VAL A 157 -2.14 1.67 13.94
CA VAL A 157 -3.40 2.43 13.89
C VAL A 157 -4.00 2.53 15.29
N GLY A 158 -4.13 1.41 16.00
CA GLY A 158 -4.63 1.38 17.37
C GLY A 158 -3.82 2.26 18.32
N ALA A 159 -2.48 2.24 18.20
CA ALA A 159 -1.60 3.11 18.99
C ALA A 159 -1.77 4.61 18.63
N ALA A 160 -2.05 4.92 17.36
CA ALA A 160 -2.34 6.29 16.92
C ALA A 160 -3.67 6.79 17.53
N PHE A 161 -4.70 5.95 17.54
CA PHE A 161 -6.01 6.28 18.11
C PHE A 161 -5.99 6.34 19.63
N SER A 162 -5.22 5.46 20.30
CA SER A 162 -5.07 5.50 21.75
C SER A 162 -4.45 6.81 22.26
N ARG A 163 -3.49 7.36 21.52
CA ARG A 163 -2.91 8.68 21.80
C ARG A 163 -3.93 9.82 21.69
N ALA A 164 -4.95 9.62 20.86
CA ALA A 164 -6.06 10.53 20.69
C ALA A 164 -7.27 10.22 21.62
N GLY A 165 -7.09 9.28 22.55
CA GLY A 165 -8.08 8.96 23.58
C GLY A 165 -9.13 7.92 23.19
N TRP A 166 -8.91 7.17 22.08
CA TRP A 166 -9.75 6.02 21.72
C TRP A 166 -9.01 4.71 22.02
N THR A 167 -9.69 3.78 22.70
CA THR A 167 -9.08 2.53 23.21
C THR A 167 -9.73 1.26 22.65
N GLY A 168 -10.51 1.38 21.57
CA GLY A 168 -11.12 0.23 20.90
C GLY A 168 -10.10 -0.65 20.19
N GLU A 169 -10.54 -1.82 19.72
CA GLU A 169 -9.72 -2.75 18.96
C GLU A 169 -9.72 -2.38 17.47
N VAL A 170 -8.55 -2.45 16.83
CA VAL A 170 -8.39 -2.34 15.38
C VAL A 170 -8.14 -3.75 14.83
N PHE A 171 -9.01 -4.22 13.95
CA PHE A 171 -8.95 -5.53 13.37
C PHE A 171 -8.02 -5.57 12.15
N PRO A 172 -6.97 -6.40 12.14
CA PRO A 172 -6.10 -6.57 10.99
C PRO A 172 -6.76 -7.40 9.89
N VAL A 173 -6.63 -6.94 8.65
CA VAL A 173 -7.19 -7.61 7.47
C VAL A 173 -6.15 -7.69 6.37
N VAL A 174 -6.02 -8.85 5.74
CA VAL A 174 -5.34 -9.01 4.45
C VAL A 174 -6.39 -9.24 3.38
N CYS A 175 -6.44 -8.37 2.39
CA CYS A 175 -7.45 -8.42 1.34
C CYS A 175 -6.84 -8.60 -0.05
N PHE A 176 -7.33 -9.59 -0.80
CA PHE A 176 -6.89 -9.88 -2.16
C PHE A 176 -7.82 -9.21 -3.18
N ALA A 177 -7.35 -8.12 -3.82
CA ALA A 177 -8.12 -7.36 -4.80
C ALA A 177 -8.43 -8.16 -6.07
N SER A 178 -7.55 -9.11 -6.43
CA SER A 178 -7.68 -9.94 -7.65
C SER A 178 -8.46 -11.25 -7.45
N GLY A 179 -9.01 -11.50 -6.27
CA GLY A 179 -9.78 -12.73 -5.99
C GLY A 179 -8.95 -14.02 -6.00
N THR A 180 -7.65 -13.92 -5.74
CA THR A 180 -6.70 -15.05 -5.83
C THR A 180 -6.66 -15.93 -4.58
N PHE A 181 -7.29 -15.53 -3.48
CA PHE A 181 -7.37 -16.35 -2.26
C PHE A 181 -8.39 -17.48 -2.45
N LYS A 182 -7.91 -18.72 -2.39
CA LYS A 182 -8.68 -19.92 -2.76
C LYS A 182 -9.94 -20.12 -1.90
N ASP A 183 -9.80 -19.91 -0.60
CA ASP A 183 -10.91 -20.15 0.33
C ASP A 183 -11.93 -19.00 0.36
N GLY A 184 -11.62 -17.88 -0.33
CA GLY A 184 -12.46 -16.70 -0.41
C GLY A 184 -12.49 -15.86 0.85
N PHE A 185 -12.63 -16.50 2.02
CA PHE A 185 -12.63 -15.89 3.35
C PHE A 185 -12.12 -16.90 4.39
N ALA A 186 -11.18 -16.48 5.25
CA ALA A 186 -10.64 -17.25 6.34
C ALA A 186 -10.16 -16.35 7.48
N GLN A 187 -9.73 -16.95 8.59
CA GLN A 187 -9.13 -16.24 9.72
C GLN A 187 -7.88 -16.98 10.18
N SER A 188 -6.80 -16.21 10.39
CA SER A 188 -5.55 -16.67 10.99
C SER A 188 -5.26 -15.87 12.26
N GLY A 189 -5.46 -16.51 13.42
CA GLY A 189 -5.43 -15.79 14.69
C GLY A 189 -6.45 -14.65 14.74
N LYS A 190 -5.99 -13.42 14.88
CA LYS A 190 -6.84 -12.22 14.82
C LYS A 190 -6.97 -11.61 13.42
N VAL A 191 -6.20 -12.08 12.44
CA VAL A 191 -6.15 -11.52 11.09
C VAL A 191 -7.25 -12.14 10.24
N LEU A 192 -8.10 -11.31 9.67
CA LEU A 192 -9.03 -11.72 8.61
C LEU A 192 -8.29 -11.78 7.28
N VAL A 193 -8.52 -12.82 6.51
CA VAL A 193 -7.95 -13.02 5.17
C VAL A 193 -9.10 -13.22 4.20
N ALA A 194 -9.22 -12.37 3.20
CA ALA A 194 -10.36 -12.45 2.30
C ALA A 194 -10.06 -11.95 0.88
N ASN A 195 -10.88 -12.40 -0.07
CA ASN A 195 -11.04 -11.67 -1.33
C ASN A 195 -11.91 -10.42 -1.12
N ALA A 196 -11.67 -9.36 -1.89
CA ALA A 196 -12.32 -8.07 -1.71
C ALA A 196 -13.85 -8.14 -1.66
N GLU A 197 -14.47 -8.90 -2.57
CA GLU A 197 -15.93 -9.07 -2.61
C GLU A 197 -16.48 -9.79 -1.38
N ALA A 198 -15.80 -10.86 -0.95
CA ALA A 198 -16.18 -11.64 0.23
C ALA A 198 -16.04 -10.79 1.51
N PHE A 199 -15.00 -9.95 1.60
CA PHE A 199 -14.79 -9.07 2.73
C PHE A 199 -15.89 -7.99 2.83
N VAL A 200 -16.19 -7.30 1.72
CA VAL A 200 -17.24 -6.28 1.70
C VAL A 200 -18.61 -6.86 2.07
N LYS A 201 -18.92 -8.05 1.52
CA LYS A 201 -20.16 -8.76 1.88
C LYS A 201 -20.20 -9.08 3.36
N TRP A 202 -19.11 -9.65 3.90
CA TRP A 202 -19.00 -9.99 5.31
C TRP A 202 -19.17 -8.75 6.21
N LEU A 203 -18.55 -7.61 5.89
CA LEU A 203 -18.69 -6.35 6.65
C LEU A 203 -20.15 -5.90 6.79
N VAL A 204 -20.93 -5.97 5.70
CA VAL A 204 -22.33 -5.56 5.69
C VAL A 204 -23.23 -6.47 6.54
N GLU A 205 -22.84 -7.74 6.66
CA GLU A 205 -23.58 -8.76 7.43
C GLU A 205 -23.25 -8.72 8.94
N GLN A 206 -22.21 -7.98 9.36
CA GLN A 206 -21.82 -7.92 10.77
C GLN A 206 -22.79 -7.06 11.60
N PRO A 207 -23.05 -7.47 12.85
CA PRO A 207 -23.82 -6.63 13.77
C PRO A 207 -23.06 -5.34 14.11
N SER A 208 -23.81 -4.29 14.38
CA SER A 208 -23.21 -3.07 14.92
C SER A 208 -22.65 -3.31 16.31
N VAL A 209 -21.35 -3.15 16.48
CA VAL A 209 -20.65 -3.28 17.77
C VAL A 209 -20.31 -1.90 18.36
N HIS A 210 -20.28 -0.85 17.52
CA HIS A 210 -20.06 0.53 17.94
C HIS A 210 -21.37 1.31 17.97
N ALA A 211 -21.57 2.09 19.03
CA ALA A 211 -22.61 3.10 19.05
C ALA A 211 -22.28 4.21 18.02
N PRO A 212 -23.29 4.85 17.39
CA PRO A 212 -23.05 5.91 16.40
C PRO A 212 -22.12 7.04 16.91
N GLY A 213 -22.20 7.38 18.19
CA GLY A 213 -21.32 8.39 18.82
C GLY A 213 -19.86 7.94 18.97
N GLU A 214 -19.60 6.65 19.04
CA GLU A 214 -18.23 6.11 19.09
C GLU A 214 -17.56 6.15 17.73
N CYS A 215 -18.27 5.75 16.66
CA CYS A 215 -17.79 5.94 15.30
C CYS A 215 -17.51 7.42 14.99
N ALA A 216 -18.43 8.31 15.33
CA ALA A 216 -18.27 9.76 15.15
C ALA A 216 -17.00 10.30 15.83
N ARG A 217 -16.69 9.81 17.04
CA ARG A 217 -15.48 10.20 17.75
C ARG A 217 -14.21 9.76 17.03
N VAL A 218 -14.17 8.52 16.52
CA VAL A 218 -13.01 8.03 15.73
C VAL A 218 -12.85 8.83 14.45
N ILE A 219 -13.94 9.10 13.74
CA ILE A 219 -13.96 9.91 12.52
C ILE A 219 -13.40 11.30 12.80
N GLN A 220 -13.86 11.98 13.86
CA GLN A 220 -13.37 13.30 14.27
C GLN A 220 -11.86 13.29 14.58
N LEU A 221 -11.36 12.22 15.21
CA LEU A 221 -9.93 12.06 15.46
C LEU A 221 -9.10 11.91 14.18
N MET A 222 -9.66 11.28 13.15
CA MET A 222 -9.02 11.16 11.84
C MET A 222 -8.94 12.50 11.11
N GLU A 223 -10.04 13.26 11.08
CA GLU A 223 -10.15 14.56 10.40
C GLU A 223 -9.24 15.63 11.03
N THR A 224 -9.12 15.66 12.36
CA THR A 224 -8.22 16.60 13.05
C THR A 224 -6.74 16.33 12.83
N ARG A 225 -6.38 15.18 12.32
CA ARG A 225 -4.99 14.80 12.05
C ARG A 225 -4.53 15.19 10.65
N ASP A 226 -5.45 15.28 9.68
CA ASP A 226 -5.18 15.63 8.28
C ASP A 226 -5.21 17.16 8.04
N SER A 227 -5.57 17.95 9.06
CA SER A 227 -5.54 19.42 9.10
C SER A 227 -4.24 19.96 9.75
#